data_4cdd134284db7f79141d374b0a2aeb9a
#
_entry.id   4cdd134284db7f79141d374b0a2aeb9a
#
_cell.length_a   1.000
_cell.length_b   1.000
_cell.length_c   1.000
_cell.angle_alpha   90.00
_cell.angle_beta   90.00
_cell.angle_gamma   90.00
#
_symmetry.space_group_name_H-M   'P 1'
#
loop_
_entity.id
_entity.type
_entity.pdbx_description
1 polymer ?
#
loop_
_entity_poly.entity_id
_entity_poly.type
_entity_poly.pdbx_seq_one_letter_code
_entity_poly.pdbx_strand_id
1 'polypeptide(L)'
;MKKMHHRSRLRLHPLTLALGLLPLSNHSLAEEVQLDPIEVGATAEQPPRNGANLVSTQTIDSLRPASSDTASLLRNEPGVSLGGAGGFSSLPAIRGLGDDRLRIKVDGMDLIAACPNHMNPALSYIDPSRVGSLTVFAGITPVSVGGDSIGGTIIAESLEPEFAAPGTDSLNQGQVGGFYRSNNNARGGNFSASHAQENFRIGYDGSYSKADNYSAGGDFKTSKVTGRAGHTLPLDEVGSSAYENINQTLSLAVQNADHMAELKGGEQQVPEELFPNQRMDMTDNTQKWVNLRTRSHFNWGELEAGLYHEKVDHSMDFGPDKRFWYGMASGGPHGINGSGNGQPCSPLGPMCAAGMPMDSEGKTTGASLKASIDLSPMDVLRVGSEYQRYRLNDYWDPSGAMMWPGTFDNINDGERDRAALFSEWESQVAPDWLTLLGVRYENVRMDTGEVQGYGNMMGNQNAEAAAFNA
;
A
#
# COMPACT_ATOMS: atom_id res chain seq x y z
N MET A 1 2.22 21.81 -59.63
CA MET A 1 1.65 20.46 -59.83
C MET A 1 2.75 19.45 -59.78
N LYS A 2 2.85 18.69 -58.66
CA LYS A 2 3.48 17.37 -58.58
C LYS A 2 3.17 16.85 -57.14
N LYS A 3 2.23 15.91 -57.09
CA LYS A 3 1.85 15.18 -55.87
C LYS A 3 2.98 14.19 -55.57
N MET A 4 3.58 14.30 -54.36
CA MET A 4 4.46 13.25 -53.82
C MET A 4 3.62 12.36 -52.90
N HIS A 5 3.44 11.12 -53.32
CA HIS A 5 2.88 10.06 -52.49
C HIS A 5 3.95 9.56 -51.54
N HIS A 6 3.70 9.75 -50.24
CA HIS A 6 4.48 9.09 -49.18
C HIS A 6 3.89 7.69 -48.96
N ARG A 7 4.61 6.67 -49.41
CA ARG A 7 4.33 5.28 -49.04
C ARG A 7 5.02 5.01 -47.69
N SER A 8 4.28 4.91 -46.64
CA SER A 8 4.76 4.35 -45.37
C SER A 8 4.97 2.85 -45.52
N ARG A 9 6.21 2.41 -45.43
CA ARG A 9 6.53 0.97 -45.33
C ARG A 9 6.38 0.56 -43.87
N LEU A 10 5.34 -0.26 -43.56
CA LEU A 10 5.25 -0.97 -42.31
C LEU A 10 6.46 -1.94 -42.23
N ARG A 11 7.33 -1.71 -41.25
CA ARG A 11 8.33 -2.71 -40.85
C ARG A 11 7.66 -3.67 -39.87
N LEU A 12 7.34 -4.86 -40.35
CA LEU A 12 6.90 -5.99 -39.53
C LEU A 12 8.09 -6.46 -38.67
N HIS A 13 7.89 -6.46 -37.37
CA HIS A 13 8.84 -7.00 -36.39
C HIS A 13 8.94 -8.53 -36.56
N PRO A 14 10.11 -9.17 -36.33
CA PRO A 14 10.28 -10.62 -36.55
C PRO A 14 9.46 -11.52 -35.62
N LEU A 15 8.77 -10.95 -34.60
CA LEU A 15 7.87 -11.71 -33.73
C LEU A 15 6.53 -12.09 -34.36
N THR A 16 6.15 -11.45 -35.47
CA THR A 16 4.88 -11.74 -36.16
C THR A 16 4.98 -12.92 -37.15
N LEU A 17 6.17 -13.40 -37.43
CA LEU A 17 6.38 -14.53 -38.36
C LEU A 17 6.35 -15.90 -37.66
N ALA A 18 6.38 -15.97 -36.35
CA ALA A 18 6.38 -17.24 -35.61
C ALA A 18 4.98 -17.83 -35.36
N LEU A 19 3.91 -17.02 -35.54
CA LEU A 19 2.52 -17.50 -35.34
C LEU A 19 1.85 -18.05 -36.61
N GLY A 20 2.52 -18.02 -37.74
CA GLY A 20 1.96 -18.41 -39.04
C GLY A 20 2.19 -19.85 -39.50
N LEU A 21 2.88 -20.70 -38.73
CA LEU A 21 3.23 -22.06 -39.11
C LEU A 21 2.76 -23.10 -38.08
N LEU A 22 1.46 -23.12 -37.78
CA LEU A 22 0.83 -24.31 -37.20
C LEU A 22 0.23 -25.12 -38.33
N PRO A 23 0.60 -26.41 -38.48
CA PRO A 23 0.02 -27.24 -39.50
C PRO A 23 -1.47 -27.49 -39.22
N LEU A 24 -2.30 -27.24 -40.20
CA LEU A 24 -3.69 -27.68 -40.27
C LEU A 24 -3.73 -29.21 -40.19
N SER A 25 -3.81 -29.75 -38.98
CA SER A 25 -4.11 -31.17 -38.79
C SER A 25 -5.60 -31.39 -38.81
N ASN A 26 -5.98 -32.43 -39.56
CA ASN A 26 -7.29 -32.91 -39.92
C ASN A 26 -8.31 -32.87 -38.76
N HIS A 27 -9.51 -32.38 -39.10
CA HIS A 27 -10.68 -32.50 -38.26
C HIS A 27 -11.03 -33.98 -38.03
N SER A 28 -10.69 -34.51 -36.88
CA SER A 28 -11.46 -35.62 -36.32
C SER A 28 -12.71 -34.99 -35.71
N LEU A 29 -13.88 -35.50 -36.11
CA LEU A 29 -15.15 -35.19 -35.48
C LEU A 29 -15.00 -35.53 -33.98
N ALA A 30 -14.90 -34.52 -33.14
CA ALA A 30 -14.93 -34.71 -31.71
C ALA A 30 -16.34 -35.18 -31.35
N GLU A 31 -16.44 -36.34 -30.76
CA GLU A 31 -17.63 -36.82 -30.08
C GLU A 31 -17.96 -35.78 -28.99
N GLU A 32 -19.19 -35.29 -29.00
CA GLU A 32 -19.67 -34.32 -28.03
C GLU A 32 -19.66 -34.97 -26.66
N VAL A 33 -18.59 -34.76 -25.90
CA VAL A 33 -18.51 -35.16 -24.48
C VAL A 33 -19.39 -34.21 -23.73
N GLN A 34 -20.59 -34.62 -23.38
CA GLN A 34 -21.49 -33.94 -22.50
C GLN A 34 -20.84 -34.01 -21.08
N LEU A 35 -20.14 -32.97 -20.71
CA LEU A 35 -19.64 -32.83 -19.35
C LEU A 35 -20.83 -32.62 -18.40
N ASP A 36 -20.89 -33.40 -17.35
CA ASP A 36 -21.84 -33.15 -16.26
C ASP A 36 -21.68 -31.69 -15.80
N PRO A 37 -22.80 -30.99 -15.47
CA PRO A 37 -22.72 -29.64 -14.99
C PRO A 37 -21.79 -29.62 -13.75
N ILE A 38 -20.69 -28.86 -13.86
CA ILE A 38 -19.87 -28.56 -12.68
C ILE A 38 -20.77 -27.72 -11.78
N GLU A 39 -21.34 -28.35 -10.74
CA GLU A 39 -21.89 -27.58 -9.63
C GLU A 39 -20.72 -26.85 -8.98
N VAL A 40 -20.54 -25.60 -9.38
CA VAL A 40 -19.73 -24.69 -8.60
C VAL A 40 -20.51 -24.42 -7.32
N GLY A 41 -20.34 -25.29 -6.36
CA GLY A 41 -20.73 -25.02 -4.98
C GLY A 41 -19.84 -23.88 -4.47
N ALA A 42 -20.16 -22.65 -4.86
CA ALA A 42 -19.69 -21.51 -4.09
C ALA A 42 -20.33 -21.73 -2.70
N THR A 43 -19.57 -22.29 -1.78
CA THR A 43 -19.82 -22.05 -0.36
C THR A 43 -19.80 -20.53 -0.24
N ALA A 44 -20.99 -19.93 -0.13
CA ALA A 44 -21.10 -18.53 0.15
C ALA A 44 -20.24 -18.30 1.39
N GLU A 45 -19.12 -17.59 1.25
CA GLU A 45 -18.33 -17.15 2.39
C GLU A 45 -19.32 -16.47 3.33
N GLN A 46 -19.59 -17.10 4.46
CA GLN A 46 -20.52 -16.50 5.42
C GLN A 46 -19.87 -15.21 5.88
N PRO A 47 -20.55 -14.06 5.74
CA PRO A 47 -19.98 -12.81 6.19
C PRO A 47 -19.56 -12.97 7.65
N PRO A 48 -18.40 -12.43 8.04
CA PRO A 48 -17.95 -12.52 9.41
C PRO A 48 -19.05 -12.03 10.35
N ARG A 49 -19.42 -12.84 11.32
CA ARG A 49 -20.58 -12.59 12.22
C ARG A 49 -20.41 -11.36 13.11
N ASN A 50 -19.22 -10.77 13.16
CA ASN A 50 -18.80 -9.71 14.08
C ASN A 50 -18.87 -8.28 13.51
N GLY A 51 -19.71 -8.04 12.49
CA GLY A 51 -19.89 -6.71 11.90
C GLY A 51 -18.82 -6.28 10.90
N ALA A 52 -17.94 -7.20 10.48
CA ALA A 52 -17.01 -6.98 9.39
C ALA A 52 -17.71 -7.11 8.02
N ASN A 53 -17.27 -6.31 7.06
CA ASN A 53 -17.57 -6.51 5.65
C ASN A 53 -16.38 -7.21 5.00
N LEU A 54 -16.58 -8.43 4.53
CA LEU A 54 -15.61 -9.14 3.71
C LEU A 54 -15.83 -8.78 2.24
N VAL A 55 -14.82 -8.21 1.60
CA VAL A 55 -14.86 -7.97 0.15
C VAL A 55 -14.77 -9.30 -0.56
N SER A 56 -15.77 -9.66 -1.35
CA SER A 56 -15.81 -10.97 -2.01
C SER A 56 -14.61 -11.13 -2.97
N THR A 57 -14.08 -12.34 -3.05
CA THR A 57 -12.99 -12.69 -3.95
C THR A 57 -13.33 -12.32 -5.41
N GLN A 58 -14.59 -12.51 -5.83
CA GLN A 58 -15.06 -12.10 -7.15
C GLN A 58 -14.93 -10.58 -7.37
N THR A 59 -15.22 -9.77 -6.34
CA THR A 59 -15.04 -8.30 -6.42
C THR A 59 -13.56 -7.96 -6.56
N ILE A 60 -12.70 -8.55 -5.74
CA ILE A 60 -11.26 -8.37 -5.80
C ILE A 60 -10.74 -8.72 -7.20
N ASP A 61 -11.08 -9.89 -7.72
CA ASP A 61 -10.63 -10.38 -9.04
C ASP A 61 -11.10 -9.48 -10.20
N SER A 62 -12.31 -8.96 -10.11
CA SER A 62 -12.86 -8.05 -11.13
C SER A 62 -12.18 -6.69 -11.15
N LEU A 63 -11.69 -6.22 -10.00
CA LEU A 63 -11.08 -4.89 -9.84
C LEU A 63 -9.55 -4.89 -10.07
N ARG A 64 -8.86 -6.01 -9.83
CA ARG A 64 -7.40 -6.12 -10.00
C ARG A 64 -6.86 -5.58 -11.33
N PRO A 65 -7.43 -5.92 -12.50
CA PRO A 65 -6.90 -5.43 -13.78
C PRO A 65 -7.05 -3.92 -13.96
N ALA A 66 -8.02 -3.32 -13.27
CA ALA A 66 -8.37 -1.92 -13.44
C ALA A 66 -7.46 -0.95 -12.68
N SER A 67 -6.70 -1.42 -11.69
CA SER A 67 -5.93 -0.55 -10.79
C SER A 67 -4.61 -1.18 -10.38
N SER A 68 -3.59 -0.35 -10.17
CA SER A 68 -2.36 -0.71 -9.45
C SER A 68 -2.44 -0.33 -7.97
N ASP A 69 -3.55 0.25 -7.53
CA ASP A 69 -3.79 0.75 -6.18
C ASP A 69 -4.66 -0.24 -5.39
N THR A 70 -4.10 -0.83 -4.35
CA THR A 70 -4.79 -1.81 -3.51
C THR A 70 -5.98 -1.21 -2.79
N ALA A 71 -5.91 0.05 -2.34
CA ALA A 71 -7.05 0.71 -1.73
C ALA A 71 -8.25 0.80 -2.70
N SER A 72 -8.01 0.86 -4.01
CA SER A 72 -9.06 0.88 -5.03
C SER A 72 -9.92 -0.39 -5.05
N LEU A 73 -9.47 -1.50 -4.49
CA LEU A 73 -10.28 -2.71 -4.32
C LEU A 73 -11.44 -2.51 -3.33
N LEU A 74 -11.36 -1.47 -2.49
CA LEU A 74 -12.39 -1.09 -1.52
C LEU A 74 -13.41 -0.06 -2.06
N ARG A 75 -13.30 0.35 -3.33
CA ARG A 75 -14.12 1.45 -3.89
C ARG A 75 -15.63 1.24 -3.84
N ASN A 76 -16.06 -0.01 -3.78
CA ASN A 76 -17.46 -0.39 -3.76
C ASN A 76 -17.98 -0.71 -2.34
N GLU A 77 -17.09 -0.64 -1.34
CA GLU A 77 -17.47 -0.95 0.05
C GLU A 77 -18.31 0.16 0.67
N PRO A 78 -19.47 -0.17 1.24
CA PRO A 78 -20.33 0.83 1.85
C PRO A 78 -19.64 1.61 2.98
N GLY A 79 -19.67 2.93 2.87
CA GLY A 79 -19.05 3.83 3.86
C GLY A 79 -17.56 4.03 3.70
N VAL A 80 -16.91 3.39 2.72
CA VAL A 80 -15.52 3.64 2.37
C VAL A 80 -15.45 4.68 1.25
N SER A 81 -14.54 5.63 1.39
CA SER A 81 -14.16 6.58 0.35
C SER A 81 -12.65 6.58 0.19
N LEU A 82 -12.17 6.96 -0.99
CA LEU A 82 -10.75 6.97 -1.31
C LEU A 82 -10.30 8.38 -1.66
N GLY A 83 -9.33 8.90 -0.95
CA GLY A 83 -8.61 10.11 -1.34
C GLY A 83 -7.47 9.72 -2.28
N GLY A 84 -7.65 9.95 -3.60
CA GLY A 84 -6.59 9.68 -4.57
C GLY A 84 -5.43 10.65 -4.39
N ALA A 85 -4.24 10.15 -4.11
CA ALA A 85 -3.03 10.95 -3.99
C ALA A 85 -2.06 10.59 -5.11
N GLY A 86 -1.61 9.50 -5.38
CA GLY A 86 -0.74 9.07 -6.48
C GLY A 86 -1.41 8.02 -7.38
N GLY A 87 -0.60 7.26 -8.09
CA GLY A 87 -1.07 6.22 -9.00
C GLY A 87 -1.49 4.93 -8.32
N PHE A 88 -0.99 4.67 -7.10
CA PHE A 88 -1.27 3.44 -6.33
C PHE A 88 -1.29 3.64 -4.79
N SER A 89 -1.39 4.87 -4.31
CA SER A 89 -1.33 5.24 -2.89
C SER A 89 -2.57 5.99 -2.42
N SER A 90 -3.76 5.56 -2.84
CA SER A 90 -4.99 6.17 -2.33
C SER A 90 -5.15 5.97 -0.83
N LEU A 91 -5.60 7.04 -0.15
CA LEU A 91 -5.90 7.05 1.28
C LEU A 91 -7.34 6.61 1.50
N PRO A 92 -7.59 5.46 2.15
CA PRO A 92 -8.94 5.08 2.52
C PRO A 92 -9.45 5.96 3.67
N ALA A 93 -10.75 6.24 3.64
CA ALA A 93 -11.48 6.83 4.76
C ALA A 93 -12.79 6.06 4.97
N ILE A 94 -13.10 5.74 6.20
CA ILE A 94 -14.34 5.08 6.60
C ILE A 94 -15.24 6.13 7.24
N ARG A 95 -16.43 6.37 6.65
CA ARG A 95 -17.40 7.40 7.11
C ARG A 95 -16.76 8.78 7.30
N GLY A 96 -15.81 9.15 6.43
CA GLY A 96 -15.08 10.41 6.47
C GLY A 96 -13.91 10.49 7.45
N LEU A 97 -13.62 9.41 8.16
CA LEU A 97 -12.44 9.29 9.04
C LEU A 97 -11.34 8.55 8.30
N GLY A 98 -10.20 9.17 8.09
CA GLY A 98 -9.03 8.62 7.40
C GLY A 98 -7.75 8.81 8.21
N ASP A 99 -6.63 8.52 7.60
CA ASP A 99 -5.27 8.62 8.17
C ASP A 99 -5.13 7.82 9.47
N ASP A 100 -4.50 8.37 10.49
CA ASP A 100 -4.28 7.73 11.81
C ASP A 100 -5.56 7.39 12.57
N ARG A 101 -6.73 7.76 12.04
CA ARG A 101 -8.04 7.37 12.61
C ARG A 101 -8.48 5.98 12.18
N LEU A 102 -7.80 5.40 11.19
CA LEU A 102 -7.97 4.01 10.75
C LEU A 102 -6.78 3.17 11.20
N ARG A 103 -7.04 1.93 11.51
CA ARG A 103 -6.00 0.92 11.65
C ARG A 103 -5.97 0.05 10.42
N ILE A 104 -4.80 -0.10 9.81
CA ILE A 104 -4.64 -0.92 8.62
C ILE A 104 -3.59 -1.99 8.91
N LYS A 105 -4.00 -3.26 8.77
CA LYS A 105 -3.12 -4.41 8.92
C LYS A 105 -2.92 -5.09 7.56
N VAL A 106 -1.68 -5.42 7.23
CA VAL A 106 -1.32 -6.20 6.05
C VAL A 106 -0.62 -7.47 6.51
N ASP A 107 -1.19 -8.64 6.21
CA ASP A 107 -0.69 -9.93 6.70
C ASP A 107 -0.45 -9.95 8.22
N GLY A 108 -1.33 -9.32 9.00
CA GLY A 108 -1.20 -9.19 10.45
C GLY A 108 -0.18 -8.14 10.92
N MET A 109 0.62 -7.57 10.05
CA MET A 109 1.52 -6.46 10.35
C MET A 109 0.72 -5.15 10.44
N ASP A 110 0.89 -4.42 11.51
CA ASP A 110 0.31 -3.11 11.73
C ASP A 110 1.29 -2.05 11.19
N LEU A 111 1.10 -1.69 9.92
CA LEU A 111 2.04 -0.84 9.19
C LEU A 111 1.79 0.64 9.47
N ILE A 112 2.87 1.37 9.73
CA ILE A 112 2.86 2.82 9.91
C ILE A 112 3.60 3.45 8.74
N ALA A 113 2.97 4.41 8.06
CA ALA A 113 3.60 5.14 6.97
C ALA A 113 4.87 5.85 7.45
N ALA A 114 5.98 5.71 6.72
CA ALA A 114 7.21 6.44 7.02
C ALA A 114 7.10 7.95 6.65
N CYS A 115 6.16 8.28 5.77
CA CYS A 115 5.84 9.66 5.42
C CYS A 115 4.87 10.26 6.44
N PRO A 116 5.25 11.27 7.23
CA PRO A 116 4.34 11.95 8.18
C PRO A 116 3.11 12.58 7.51
N ASN A 117 3.16 12.81 6.19
CA ASN A 117 2.03 13.34 5.42
C ASN A 117 1.16 12.24 4.78
N HIS A 118 1.35 10.97 5.14
CA HIS A 118 0.60 9.81 4.65
C HIS A 118 0.55 9.66 3.12
N MET A 119 1.61 10.05 2.42
CA MET A 119 1.64 9.98 0.94
C MET A 119 1.84 8.55 0.43
N ASN A 120 2.31 7.64 1.27
CA ASN A 120 2.36 6.20 1.01
C ASN A 120 1.66 5.42 2.15
N PRO A 121 0.33 5.33 2.13
CA PRO A 121 -0.45 4.67 3.18
C PRO A 121 -0.20 3.16 3.20
N ALA A 122 -0.57 2.50 4.29
CA ALA A 122 -0.28 1.08 4.55
C ALA A 122 -0.72 0.14 3.41
N LEU A 123 -1.83 0.42 2.71
CA LEU A 123 -2.28 -0.41 1.58
C LEU A 123 -1.41 -0.25 0.32
N SER A 124 -0.55 0.77 0.22
CA SER A 124 0.40 0.89 -0.90
C SER A 124 1.54 -0.14 -0.84
N TYR A 125 1.74 -0.78 0.31
CA TYR A 125 2.77 -1.78 0.52
C TYR A 125 2.38 -3.21 0.13
N ILE A 126 1.17 -3.41 -0.36
CA ILE A 126 0.72 -4.69 -0.92
C ILE A 126 0.18 -4.49 -2.34
N ASP A 127 0.72 -5.22 -3.30
CA ASP A 127 0.24 -5.15 -4.69
C ASP A 127 -1.15 -5.81 -4.83
N PRO A 128 -2.09 -5.23 -5.61
CA PRO A 128 -3.42 -5.82 -5.82
C PRO A 128 -3.40 -7.28 -6.27
N SER A 129 -2.38 -7.71 -7.02
CA SER A 129 -2.26 -9.10 -7.51
C SER A 129 -2.05 -10.12 -6.38
N ARG A 130 -1.60 -9.65 -5.20
CA ARG A 130 -1.28 -10.48 -4.05
C ARG A 130 -2.37 -10.52 -2.99
N VAL A 131 -3.37 -9.64 -3.09
CA VAL A 131 -4.46 -9.59 -2.11
C VAL A 131 -5.33 -10.82 -2.24
N GLY A 132 -5.41 -11.63 -1.20
CA GLY A 132 -6.30 -12.78 -1.07
C GLY A 132 -7.66 -12.39 -0.50
N SER A 133 -7.64 -11.56 0.54
CA SER A 133 -8.88 -11.05 1.15
C SER A 133 -8.70 -9.61 1.66
N LEU A 134 -9.83 -8.91 1.74
CA LEU A 134 -9.95 -7.59 2.36
C LEU A 134 -11.14 -7.60 3.31
N THR A 135 -10.91 -7.21 4.54
CA THR A 135 -11.94 -7.12 5.57
C THR A 135 -12.03 -5.70 6.09
N VAL A 136 -13.24 -5.14 6.15
CA VAL A 136 -13.50 -3.78 6.63
C VAL A 136 -14.39 -3.81 7.85
N PHE A 137 -13.91 -3.27 8.96
CA PHE A 137 -14.70 -2.98 10.15
C PHE A 137 -15.05 -1.49 10.15
N ALA A 138 -16.27 -1.17 9.71
CA ALA A 138 -16.69 0.21 9.57
C ALA A 138 -17.35 0.72 10.88
N GLY A 139 -16.54 1.28 11.75
CA GLY A 139 -16.96 1.79 13.05
C GLY A 139 -16.41 0.98 14.21
N ILE A 140 -17.25 0.22 14.91
CA ILE A 140 -16.81 -0.55 16.08
C ILE A 140 -15.99 -1.76 15.60
N THR A 141 -14.71 -1.74 15.90
CA THR A 141 -13.81 -2.86 15.67
C THR A 141 -13.79 -3.75 16.91
N PRO A 142 -13.94 -5.09 16.78
CA PRO A 142 -13.76 -6.02 17.91
C PRO A 142 -12.38 -5.81 18.57
N VAL A 143 -12.32 -5.90 19.88
CA VAL A 143 -11.09 -5.63 20.62
C VAL A 143 -9.98 -6.65 20.34
N SER A 144 -10.35 -7.83 19.86
CA SER A 144 -9.45 -8.89 19.42
C SER A 144 -8.81 -8.61 18.06
N VAL A 145 -9.40 -7.72 17.25
CA VAL A 145 -8.92 -7.31 15.93
C VAL A 145 -8.02 -6.10 16.06
N GLY A 146 -8.39 -5.14 16.88
CA GLY A 146 -7.60 -3.94 17.07
C GLY A 146 -8.14 -2.98 18.12
N GLY A 147 -7.34 -2.00 18.43
CA GLY A 147 -7.64 -0.82 19.23
C GLY A 147 -7.00 0.36 18.55
N ASP A 148 -7.08 1.54 19.19
CA ASP A 148 -6.43 2.77 18.70
C ASP A 148 -6.93 3.19 17.30
N SER A 149 -8.21 2.91 16.99
CA SER A 149 -8.86 3.41 15.77
C SER A 149 -10.29 3.82 16.05
N ILE A 150 -10.63 5.07 15.73
CA ILE A 150 -11.98 5.61 15.90
C ILE A 150 -12.84 5.51 14.63
N GLY A 151 -12.19 5.40 13.47
CA GLY A 151 -12.84 5.29 12.17
C GLY A 151 -13.18 3.85 11.79
N GLY A 152 -12.38 2.91 12.25
CA GLY A 152 -12.50 1.50 11.91
C GLY A 152 -11.17 0.84 11.56
N THR A 153 -11.24 -0.40 11.11
CA THR A 153 -10.05 -1.20 10.78
C THR A 153 -10.19 -1.82 9.39
N ILE A 154 -9.10 -1.83 8.64
CA ILE A 154 -8.99 -2.54 7.37
C ILE A 154 -7.92 -3.61 7.53
N ILE A 155 -8.23 -4.85 7.14
CA ILE A 155 -7.30 -5.97 7.13
C ILE A 155 -7.16 -6.42 5.68
N ALA A 156 -5.92 -6.40 5.17
CA ALA A 156 -5.54 -6.97 3.89
C ALA A 156 -4.69 -8.22 4.14
N GLU A 157 -5.14 -9.34 3.64
CA GLU A 157 -4.40 -10.59 3.73
C GLU A 157 -3.98 -11.02 2.33
N SER A 158 -2.75 -11.48 2.20
CA SER A 158 -2.30 -12.14 0.97
C SER A 158 -2.88 -13.56 0.86
N LEU A 159 -2.73 -14.18 -0.32
CA LEU A 159 -3.18 -15.55 -0.53
C LEU A 159 -2.55 -16.51 0.49
N GLU A 160 -3.38 -17.37 1.09
CA GLU A 160 -2.90 -18.40 2.01
C GLU A 160 -2.05 -19.45 1.29
N PRO A 161 -1.07 -20.06 2.00
CA PRO A 161 -0.26 -21.13 1.41
C PRO A 161 -1.08 -22.39 1.17
N GLU A 162 -1.06 -22.91 -0.06
CA GLU A 162 -1.65 -24.19 -0.43
C GLU A 162 -0.60 -25.28 -0.40
N PHE A 163 -0.94 -26.45 0.16
CA PHE A 163 -0.07 -27.61 0.26
C PHE A 163 -0.57 -28.75 -0.62
N ALA A 164 0.31 -29.70 -0.93
CA ALA A 164 -0.08 -30.90 -1.65
C ALA A 164 -1.05 -31.75 -0.80
N ALA A 165 -2.04 -32.35 -1.45
CA ALA A 165 -2.95 -33.25 -0.76
C ALA A 165 -2.21 -34.48 -0.20
N PRO A 166 -2.64 -35.05 0.93
CA PRO A 166 -2.02 -36.26 1.47
C PRO A 166 -1.90 -37.38 0.46
N GLY A 167 -0.72 -37.97 0.34
CA GLY A 167 -0.42 -39.04 -0.61
C GLY A 167 -0.13 -38.57 -2.05
N THR A 168 -0.07 -37.27 -2.31
CA THR A 168 0.43 -36.73 -3.58
C THR A 168 1.89 -36.29 -3.45
N ASP A 169 2.69 -36.49 -4.51
CA ASP A 169 4.13 -36.16 -4.45
C ASP A 169 4.38 -34.67 -4.27
N SER A 170 3.68 -33.83 -4.98
CA SER A 170 3.82 -32.37 -4.88
C SER A 170 2.68 -31.62 -5.54
N LEU A 171 2.49 -30.36 -5.17
CA LEU A 171 1.67 -29.37 -5.82
C LEU A 171 2.58 -28.26 -6.37
N ASN A 172 2.57 -28.07 -7.69
CA ASN A 172 3.28 -26.98 -8.33
C ASN A 172 2.27 -26.01 -8.93
N GLN A 173 2.36 -24.76 -8.55
CA GLN A 173 1.47 -23.72 -9.04
C GLN A 173 2.28 -22.57 -9.61
N GLY A 174 1.73 -21.91 -10.61
CA GLY A 174 2.33 -20.72 -11.19
C GLY A 174 1.28 -19.86 -11.86
N GLN A 175 1.48 -18.57 -11.78
CA GLN A 175 0.63 -17.58 -12.41
C GLN A 175 1.50 -16.51 -13.06
N VAL A 176 1.10 -16.06 -14.24
CA VAL A 176 1.63 -14.89 -14.89
C VAL A 176 0.47 -14.02 -15.33
N GLY A 177 0.54 -12.75 -15.02
CA GLY A 177 -0.45 -11.75 -15.41
C GLY A 177 0.21 -10.54 -16.04
N GLY A 178 -0.55 -9.80 -16.83
CA GLY A 178 -0.11 -8.55 -17.42
C GLY A 178 -1.28 -7.63 -17.69
N PHE A 179 -1.06 -6.33 -17.67
CA PHE A 179 -2.07 -5.34 -17.99
C PHE A 179 -1.49 -4.18 -18.81
N TYR A 180 -2.36 -3.52 -19.53
CA TYR A 180 -2.12 -2.26 -20.20
C TYR A 180 -3.35 -1.35 -20.09
N ARG A 181 -3.13 -0.09 -19.67
CA ARG A 181 -4.16 0.96 -19.62
C ARG A 181 -3.69 2.16 -20.44
N SER A 182 -4.47 2.57 -21.43
CA SER A 182 -3.99 3.42 -22.53
C SER A 182 -3.75 4.89 -22.17
N ASN A 183 -4.50 5.48 -21.21
CA ASN A 183 -4.43 6.92 -20.97
C ASN A 183 -3.00 7.37 -20.58
N ASN A 184 -2.41 6.71 -19.57
CA ASN A 184 -1.07 6.99 -19.07
C ASN A 184 -0.06 5.92 -19.46
N ASN A 185 -0.31 5.13 -20.50
CA ASN A 185 0.52 4.00 -20.90
C ASN A 185 0.85 3.07 -19.71
N ALA A 186 -0.05 2.98 -18.73
CA ALA A 186 0.18 2.15 -17.56
C ALA A 186 0.29 0.69 -17.99
N ARG A 187 1.38 0.08 -17.64
CA ARG A 187 1.72 -1.29 -17.98
C ARG A 187 2.37 -1.99 -16.81
N GLY A 188 2.18 -3.27 -16.73
CA GLY A 188 2.78 -4.05 -15.67
C GLY A 188 2.49 -5.52 -15.83
N GLY A 189 3.07 -6.29 -14.94
CA GLY A 189 2.86 -7.71 -14.87
C GLY A 189 3.17 -8.24 -13.48
N ASN A 190 2.64 -9.41 -13.22
CA ASN A 190 2.91 -10.17 -12.02
C ASN A 190 3.29 -11.60 -12.38
N PHE A 191 4.11 -12.19 -11.55
CA PHE A 191 4.53 -13.57 -11.62
C PHE A 191 4.48 -14.18 -10.23
N SER A 192 3.91 -15.36 -10.12
CA SER A 192 4.02 -16.18 -8.93
C SER A 192 4.39 -17.61 -9.29
N ALA A 193 5.15 -18.26 -8.43
CA ALA A 193 5.47 -19.68 -8.52
C ALA A 193 5.58 -20.27 -7.13
N SER A 194 5.04 -21.48 -6.95
CA SER A 194 5.20 -22.20 -5.71
C SER A 194 5.37 -23.70 -5.96
N HIS A 195 6.15 -24.31 -5.06
CA HIS A 195 6.28 -25.75 -4.94
C HIS A 195 5.89 -26.14 -3.52
N ALA A 196 5.00 -27.09 -3.40
CA ALA A 196 4.54 -27.60 -2.11
C ALA A 196 4.55 -29.12 -2.08
N GLN A 197 4.87 -29.65 -0.94
CA GLN A 197 4.61 -31.01 -0.49
C GLN A 197 3.51 -30.99 0.57
N GLU A 198 3.15 -32.12 1.14
CA GLU A 198 2.11 -32.20 2.16
C GLU A 198 2.40 -31.30 3.38
N ASN A 199 3.67 -31.19 3.79
CA ASN A 199 4.08 -30.51 5.03
C ASN A 199 4.99 -29.30 4.82
N PHE A 200 5.32 -28.97 3.58
CA PHE A 200 6.26 -27.90 3.25
C PHE A 200 5.84 -27.19 1.96
N ARG A 201 6.01 -25.87 1.96
CA ARG A 201 5.81 -25.04 0.76
C ARG A 201 6.88 -23.95 0.68
N ILE A 202 7.37 -23.72 -0.53
CA ILE A 202 8.14 -22.54 -0.90
C ILE A 202 7.40 -21.80 -2.01
N GLY A 203 7.35 -20.48 -1.93
CA GLY A 203 6.71 -19.63 -2.94
C GLY A 203 7.48 -18.35 -3.19
N TYR A 204 7.41 -17.86 -4.42
CA TYR A 204 7.90 -16.56 -4.82
C TYR A 204 6.82 -15.80 -5.57
N ASP A 205 6.68 -14.52 -5.23
CA ASP A 205 5.77 -13.58 -5.89
C ASP A 205 6.53 -12.33 -6.30
N GLY A 206 6.31 -11.85 -7.51
CA GLY A 206 6.86 -10.61 -8.00
C GLY A 206 5.83 -9.81 -8.79
N SER A 207 5.86 -8.48 -8.68
CA SER A 207 5.06 -7.60 -9.51
C SER A 207 5.85 -6.36 -9.92
N TYR A 208 5.51 -5.85 -11.09
CA TYR A 208 6.04 -4.61 -11.65
C TYR A 208 4.90 -3.81 -12.26
N SER A 209 4.85 -2.53 -11.97
CA SER A 209 3.93 -1.60 -12.64
C SER A 209 4.59 -0.26 -12.87
N LYS A 210 4.29 0.35 -14.03
CA LYS A 210 4.78 1.67 -14.41
C LYS A 210 3.73 2.40 -15.21
N ALA A 211 3.60 3.70 -14.99
CA ALA A 211 2.76 4.58 -15.77
C ALA A 211 3.46 5.92 -16.04
N ASP A 212 3.19 6.47 -17.20
CA ASP A 212 3.53 7.85 -17.55
C ASP A 212 2.46 8.80 -16.97
N ASN A 213 2.62 10.11 -17.13
CA ASN A 213 1.57 11.06 -16.79
C ASN A 213 0.28 10.77 -17.59
N TYR A 214 -0.88 10.96 -16.97
CA TYR A 214 -2.15 10.82 -17.68
C TYR A 214 -2.63 12.15 -18.29
N SER A 215 -3.46 12.06 -19.32
CA SER A 215 -4.09 13.22 -19.96
C SER A 215 -5.54 13.39 -19.50
N ALA A 216 -5.93 14.63 -19.27
CA ALA A 216 -7.31 15.03 -19.08
C ALA A 216 -8.11 14.95 -20.40
N GLY A 217 -9.41 15.04 -20.32
CA GLY A 217 -10.29 15.02 -21.51
C GLY A 217 -10.17 16.24 -22.44
N GLY A 218 -9.28 17.18 -22.15
CA GLY A 218 -8.98 18.37 -22.95
C GLY A 218 -8.06 19.31 -22.20
N ASP A 219 -7.69 20.40 -22.87
CA ASP A 219 -6.81 21.43 -22.31
C ASP A 219 -7.41 22.06 -21.05
N PHE A 220 -6.72 21.98 -19.92
CA PHE A 220 -7.11 22.57 -18.64
C PHE A 220 -6.08 23.56 -18.10
N LYS A 221 -4.85 23.54 -18.66
CA LYS A 221 -3.78 24.48 -18.30
C LYS A 221 -3.68 25.61 -19.32
N THR A 222 -3.22 26.76 -18.87
CA THR A 222 -2.98 27.93 -19.73
C THR A 222 -1.50 28.07 -20.10
N SER A 223 -0.62 27.22 -19.53
CA SER A 223 0.82 27.27 -19.77
C SER A 223 1.41 25.87 -19.77
N LYS A 224 2.33 25.61 -20.69
CA LYS A 224 3.10 24.38 -20.77
C LYS A 224 4.32 24.36 -19.85
N VAL A 225 4.69 25.48 -19.24
CA VAL A 225 5.91 25.63 -18.44
C VAL A 225 5.78 24.91 -17.10
N THR A 226 6.80 24.13 -16.74
CA THR A 226 6.93 23.45 -15.45
C THR A 226 7.92 24.15 -14.51
N GLY A 227 8.26 23.52 -13.41
CA GLY A 227 9.28 24.03 -12.47
C GLY A 227 10.72 23.90 -12.97
N ARG A 228 10.98 23.10 -14.00
CA ARG A 228 12.31 22.84 -14.53
C ARG A 228 12.56 23.62 -15.81
N ALA A 229 13.72 24.27 -15.91
CA ALA A 229 14.11 24.99 -17.12
C ALA A 229 14.19 24.02 -18.32
N GLY A 230 13.51 24.36 -19.41
CA GLY A 230 13.49 23.54 -20.63
C GLY A 230 12.51 22.35 -20.58
N HIS A 231 11.85 22.11 -19.46
CA HIS A 231 10.80 21.09 -19.34
C HIS A 231 9.41 21.68 -19.53
N THR A 232 8.60 21.04 -20.36
CA THR A 232 7.23 21.48 -20.65
C THR A 232 6.29 20.29 -20.74
N LEU A 233 5.04 20.51 -20.39
CA LEU A 233 3.96 19.52 -20.50
C LEU A 233 2.86 20.02 -21.47
N PRO A 234 2.23 19.16 -22.28
CA PRO A 234 1.00 19.46 -23.00
C PRO A 234 -0.07 20.10 -22.10
N LEU A 235 -0.99 20.88 -22.70
CA LEU A 235 -1.97 21.61 -21.91
C LEU A 235 -3.01 20.70 -21.24
N ASP A 236 -3.22 19.53 -21.78
CA ASP A 236 -4.10 18.46 -21.29
C ASP A 236 -3.39 17.43 -20.39
N GLU A 237 -2.06 17.41 -20.36
CA GLU A 237 -1.33 16.44 -19.54
C GLU A 237 -1.33 16.86 -18.06
N VAL A 238 -1.67 15.93 -17.18
CA VAL A 238 -1.62 16.11 -15.72
C VAL A 238 -0.23 15.74 -15.24
N GLY A 239 0.60 16.75 -15.04
CA GLY A 239 1.96 16.56 -14.54
C GLY A 239 1.99 15.96 -13.14
N SER A 240 3.08 15.28 -12.83
CA SER A 240 3.27 14.57 -11.55
C SER A 240 2.21 13.51 -11.30
N SER A 241 1.88 12.72 -12.29
CA SER A 241 0.96 11.59 -12.16
C SER A 241 1.55 10.25 -12.59
N ALA A 242 2.84 10.25 -12.94
CA ALA A 242 3.60 9.04 -13.26
C ALA A 242 3.96 8.25 -12.00
N TYR A 243 4.20 6.96 -12.16
CA TYR A 243 4.68 6.09 -11.07
C TYR A 243 5.43 4.88 -11.60
N GLU A 244 6.27 4.30 -10.74
CA GLU A 244 6.90 3.00 -10.93
C GLU A 244 6.95 2.24 -9.60
N ASN A 245 6.53 0.98 -9.59
CA ASN A 245 6.45 0.14 -8.39
C ASN A 245 6.91 -1.28 -8.69
N ILE A 246 7.78 -1.82 -7.84
CA ILE A 246 8.38 -3.14 -7.94
C ILE A 246 8.19 -3.84 -6.60
N ASN A 247 7.60 -5.03 -6.61
CA ASN A 247 7.41 -5.83 -5.39
C ASN A 247 7.99 -7.22 -5.58
N GLN A 248 8.63 -7.75 -4.54
CA GLN A 248 9.13 -9.11 -4.49
C GLN A 248 8.89 -9.71 -3.09
N THR A 249 8.45 -10.96 -3.06
CA THR A 249 8.24 -11.68 -1.80
C THR A 249 8.64 -13.13 -1.96
N LEU A 250 9.39 -13.63 -0.98
CA LEU A 250 9.66 -15.04 -0.77
C LEU A 250 8.86 -15.55 0.42
N SER A 251 8.22 -16.72 0.30
CA SER A 251 7.45 -17.35 1.36
C SER A 251 7.91 -18.77 1.59
N LEU A 252 7.97 -19.15 2.85
CA LEU A 252 8.21 -20.52 3.32
C LEU A 252 7.11 -20.88 4.29
N ALA A 253 6.44 -22.02 4.08
CA ALA A 253 5.42 -22.49 5.01
C ALA A 253 5.64 -23.96 5.35
N VAL A 254 5.35 -24.29 6.58
CA VAL A 254 5.36 -25.66 7.08
C VAL A 254 4.07 -25.94 7.82
N GLN A 255 3.54 -27.15 7.68
CA GLN A 255 2.35 -27.59 8.39
C GLN A 255 2.43 -29.04 8.84
N ASN A 256 1.62 -29.37 9.81
CA ASN A 256 1.16 -30.71 10.11
C ASN A 256 -0.37 -30.69 10.30
N ALA A 257 -0.97 -31.74 10.86
CA ALA A 257 -2.42 -31.81 11.02
C ALA A 257 -3.00 -30.64 11.84
N ASP A 258 -2.27 -30.14 12.82
CA ASP A 258 -2.79 -29.18 13.79
C ASP A 258 -2.05 -27.84 13.80
N HIS A 259 -0.88 -27.75 13.17
CA HIS A 259 -0.02 -26.58 13.27
C HIS A 259 0.46 -26.13 11.90
N MET A 260 0.44 -24.83 11.68
CA MET A 260 1.01 -24.16 10.50
C MET A 260 1.94 -23.03 10.95
N ALA A 261 3.07 -22.88 10.28
CA ALA A 261 3.93 -21.71 10.41
C ALA A 261 4.30 -21.19 9.01
N GLU A 262 4.22 -19.89 8.81
CA GLU A 262 4.57 -19.23 7.56
C GLU A 262 5.57 -18.10 7.84
N LEU A 263 6.69 -18.11 7.13
CA LEU A 263 7.68 -17.05 7.11
C LEU A 263 7.67 -16.39 5.73
N LYS A 264 7.38 -15.11 5.69
CA LYS A 264 7.48 -14.28 4.49
C LYS A 264 8.56 -13.22 4.66
N GLY A 265 9.28 -12.92 3.60
CA GLY A 265 10.16 -11.77 3.52
C GLY A 265 10.03 -11.10 2.17
N GLY A 266 10.03 -9.79 2.16
CA GLY A 266 9.79 -9.05 0.93
C GLY A 266 10.47 -7.69 0.88
N GLU A 267 10.49 -7.16 -0.34
CA GLU A 267 10.96 -5.82 -0.66
C GLU A 267 9.99 -5.17 -1.62
N GLN A 268 9.67 -3.91 -1.35
CA GLN A 268 9.05 -3.01 -2.31
C GLN A 268 10.00 -1.89 -2.64
N GLN A 269 10.15 -1.58 -3.91
CA GLN A 269 10.90 -0.43 -4.42
C GLN A 269 9.97 0.44 -5.25
N VAL A 270 9.89 1.71 -4.90
CA VAL A 270 9.14 2.74 -5.63
C VAL A 270 10.11 3.81 -6.06
N PRO A 271 10.73 3.68 -7.26
CA PRO A 271 11.66 4.68 -7.79
C PRO A 271 11.03 6.06 -7.94
N GLU A 272 9.74 6.10 -8.20
CA GLU A 272 8.94 7.33 -8.20
C GLU A 272 7.46 7.04 -8.02
N GLU A 273 6.78 7.88 -7.26
CA GLU A 273 5.35 8.07 -7.30
C GLU A 273 5.05 9.56 -7.21
N LEU A 274 4.50 10.11 -8.29
CA LEU A 274 4.30 11.53 -8.43
C LEU A 274 2.85 11.89 -8.04
N PHE A 275 2.66 13.04 -7.39
CA PHE A 275 1.40 13.43 -6.77
C PHE A 275 0.88 14.74 -7.37
N PRO A 276 -0.08 14.71 -8.31
CA PRO A 276 -0.54 15.90 -9.00
C PRO A 276 -1.22 16.92 -8.07
N ASN A 277 -1.75 16.46 -6.95
CA ASN A 277 -2.47 17.27 -5.96
C ASN A 277 -1.65 17.61 -4.72
N GLN A 278 -0.39 17.20 -4.66
CA GLN A 278 0.51 17.48 -3.55
C GLN A 278 1.63 18.44 -3.97
N ARG A 279 2.35 18.96 -3.00
CA ARG A 279 3.42 19.92 -3.24
C ARG A 279 4.74 19.27 -3.67
N MET A 280 5.04 18.11 -3.11
CA MET A 280 6.20 17.30 -3.45
C MET A 280 5.76 15.98 -4.08
N ASP A 281 6.71 15.31 -4.68
CA ASP A 281 6.61 13.97 -5.24
C ASP A 281 7.44 13.01 -4.40
N MET A 282 7.06 11.76 -4.35
CA MET A 282 7.89 10.70 -3.79
C MET A 282 8.92 10.30 -4.85
N THR A 283 10.19 10.50 -4.56
CA THR A 283 11.30 10.28 -5.48
C THR A 283 12.08 9.01 -5.18
N ASP A 284 11.84 8.41 -4.04
CA ASP A 284 12.25 7.07 -3.66
C ASP A 284 11.44 6.58 -2.47
N ASN A 285 11.10 5.29 -2.44
CA ASN A 285 10.60 4.61 -1.27
C ASN A 285 10.99 3.14 -1.35
N THR A 286 11.75 2.67 -0.37
CA THR A 286 12.16 1.28 -0.28
C THR A 286 11.70 0.70 1.05
N GLN A 287 10.81 -0.30 0.97
CA GLN A 287 10.38 -1.10 2.13
C GLN A 287 11.08 -2.46 2.10
N LYS A 288 11.58 -2.90 3.25
CA LYS A 288 12.04 -4.28 3.49
C LYS A 288 11.39 -4.82 4.74
N TRP A 289 10.89 -6.06 4.65
CA TRP A 289 10.16 -6.63 5.76
C TRP A 289 10.35 -8.14 5.89
N VAL A 290 10.12 -8.64 7.09
CA VAL A 290 10.00 -10.05 7.41
C VAL A 290 8.82 -10.25 8.35
N ASN A 291 8.04 -11.30 8.12
CA ASN A 291 6.84 -11.63 8.88
C ASN A 291 6.77 -13.15 9.12
N LEU A 292 6.68 -13.54 10.38
CA LEU A 292 6.44 -14.91 10.81
C LEU A 292 5.06 -14.99 11.44
N ARG A 293 4.22 -15.88 10.91
CA ARG A 293 2.90 -16.18 11.48
C ARG A 293 2.79 -17.66 11.78
N THR A 294 2.13 -17.98 12.89
CA THR A 294 1.84 -19.35 13.28
C THR A 294 0.38 -19.47 13.66
N ARG A 295 -0.23 -20.60 13.30
CA ARG A 295 -1.58 -20.99 13.69
C ARG A 295 -1.55 -22.43 14.19
N SER A 296 -2.13 -22.68 15.35
CA SER A 296 -2.11 -23.99 16.00
C SER A 296 -3.48 -24.31 16.56
N HIS A 297 -4.03 -25.45 16.18
CA HIS A 297 -5.29 -25.97 16.66
C HIS A 297 -5.05 -26.93 17.83
N PHE A 298 -5.83 -26.79 18.87
CA PHE A 298 -5.80 -27.61 20.07
C PHE A 298 -7.22 -28.06 20.43
N ASN A 299 -7.36 -29.01 21.32
CA ASN A 299 -8.68 -29.45 21.80
C ASN A 299 -9.52 -28.36 22.48
N TRP A 300 -8.89 -27.25 22.86
CA TRP A 300 -9.54 -26.12 23.52
C TRP A 300 -9.80 -24.93 22.58
N GLY A 301 -9.36 -25.01 21.31
CA GLY A 301 -9.48 -23.94 20.34
C GLY A 301 -8.19 -23.67 19.56
N GLU A 302 -7.95 -22.41 19.18
CA GLU A 302 -6.86 -22.00 18.32
C GLU A 302 -5.91 -21.01 19.00
N LEU A 303 -4.61 -21.15 18.72
CA LEU A 303 -3.57 -20.20 19.09
C LEU A 303 -2.91 -19.63 17.84
N GLU A 304 -2.93 -18.31 17.72
CA GLU A 304 -2.23 -17.56 16.66
C GLU A 304 -1.11 -16.73 17.27
N ALA A 305 0.06 -16.73 16.63
CA ALA A 305 1.15 -15.82 16.99
C ALA A 305 1.76 -15.20 15.74
N GLY A 306 2.19 -13.96 15.89
CA GLY A 306 2.83 -13.17 14.84
C GLY A 306 4.07 -12.46 15.37
N LEU A 307 5.09 -12.36 14.52
CA LEU A 307 6.28 -11.56 14.75
C LEU A 307 6.72 -10.95 13.43
N TYR A 308 6.89 -9.63 13.40
CA TYR A 308 7.32 -8.95 12.19
C TYR A 308 8.35 -7.85 12.45
N HIS A 309 9.12 -7.57 11.44
CA HIS A 309 10.00 -6.42 11.37
C HIS A 309 9.93 -5.79 10.00
N GLU A 310 9.87 -4.47 9.97
CA GLU A 310 9.82 -3.65 8.76
C GLU A 310 10.79 -2.49 8.87
N LYS A 311 11.41 -2.14 7.75
CA LYS A 311 12.17 -0.91 7.57
C LYS A 311 11.70 -0.24 6.28
N VAL A 312 11.46 1.07 6.36
CA VAL A 312 11.12 1.91 5.21
C VAL A 312 12.10 3.07 5.14
N ASP A 313 12.74 3.25 4.00
CA ASP A 313 13.48 4.43 3.63
C ASP A 313 12.63 5.19 2.60
N HIS A 314 12.36 6.49 2.82
CA HIS A 314 11.42 7.27 2.05
C HIS A 314 11.96 8.67 1.77
N SER A 315 11.84 9.12 0.51
CA SER A 315 12.34 10.43 0.07
C SER A 315 11.27 11.20 -0.69
N MET A 316 11.12 12.48 -0.34
CA MET A 316 10.24 13.42 -1.00
C MET A 316 11.02 14.60 -1.54
N ASP A 317 10.82 14.93 -2.80
CA ASP A 317 11.41 16.08 -3.44
C ASP A 317 10.46 16.66 -4.51
N PHE A 318 10.93 17.56 -5.30
CA PHE A 318 10.20 18.18 -6.40
C PHE A 318 10.54 17.47 -7.70
N GLY A 319 9.60 16.71 -8.24
CA GLY A 319 9.71 16.08 -9.55
C GLY A 319 9.79 17.10 -10.69
N PRO A 320 10.08 16.65 -11.91
CA PRO A 320 10.32 17.54 -13.06
C PRO A 320 9.11 18.40 -13.44
N ASP A 321 7.92 17.94 -13.11
CA ASP A 321 6.67 18.59 -13.49
C ASP A 321 6.22 19.67 -12.51
N LYS A 322 6.81 19.70 -11.30
CA LYS A 322 6.45 20.65 -10.24
C LYS A 322 6.96 22.04 -10.56
N ARG A 323 6.12 23.00 -10.20
CA ARG A 323 6.51 24.40 -10.15
C ARG A 323 6.90 24.78 -8.73
N PHE A 324 8.03 25.45 -8.60
CA PHE A 324 8.53 25.88 -7.32
C PHE A 324 8.16 27.32 -7.06
N TRP A 325 7.32 27.54 -6.07
CA TRP A 325 6.86 28.88 -5.68
C TRP A 325 6.91 29.00 -4.16
N TYR A 326 7.98 29.57 -3.67
CA TYR A 326 8.18 29.71 -2.22
C TYR A 326 8.61 31.12 -1.87
N GLY A 327 8.11 31.60 -0.70
CA GLY A 327 8.41 32.91 -0.18
C GLY A 327 8.13 34.02 -1.19
N MET A 328 8.95 35.04 -1.22
CA MET A 328 8.81 36.19 -2.12
C MET A 328 9.12 35.80 -3.58
N ALA A 329 9.98 34.84 -3.80
CA ALA A 329 10.29 34.34 -5.13
C ALA A 329 9.11 33.62 -5.78
N SER A 330 8.19 33.08 -5.02
CA SER A 330 6.93 32.54 -5.51
C SER A 330 5.94 33.62 -5.96
N GLY A 331 6.24 34.89 -5.71
CA GLY A 331 5.37 36.02 -6.01
C GLY A 331 4.22 36.16 -5.06
N GLY A 332 4.15 35.36 -4.00
CA GLY A 332 3.04 35.34 -3.05
C GLY A 332 1.69 35.21 -3.75
N PRO A 333 0.66 35.95 -3.35
CA PRO A 333 -0.66 35.93 -3.99
C PRO A 333 -0.68 36.47 -5.42
N HIS A 334 0.38 37.15 -5.86
CA HIS A 334 0.50 37.76 -7.18
C HIS A 334 1.34 36.94 -8.17
N GLY A 335 1.85 35.78 -7.76
CA GLY A 335 2.74 34.95 -8.55
C GLY A 335 4.15 35.54 -8.70
N ILE A 336 5.03 34.79 -9.29
CA ILE A 336 6.39 35.26 -9.58
C ILE A 336 6.31 36.40 -10.62
N ASN A 337 7.03 37.48 -10.37
CA ASN A 337 7.02 38.70 -11.19
C ASN A 337 5.66 39.41 -11.24
N GLY A 338 4.78 39.20 -10.30
CA GLY A 338 3.47 39.83 -10.26
C GLY A 338 2.50 39.40 -11.36
N SER A 339 2.84 38.39 -12.14
CA SER A 339 2.04 37.93 -13.29
C SER A 339 1.06 36.81 -12.96
N GLY A 340 1.03 36.33 -11.73
CA GLY A 340 0.21 35.20 -11.32
C GLY A 340 0.71 33.83 -11.80
N ASN A 341 1.55 33.80 -12.81
CA ASN A 341 2.01 32.57 -13.48
C ASN A 341 3.42 32.12 -13.11
N GLY A 342 4.13 32.90 -12.30
CA GLY A 342 5.48 32.61 -11.88
C GLY A 342 6.44 32.10 -12.98
N GLN A 343 7.69 32.43 -12.89
CA GLN A 343 8.71 31.80 -13.72
C GLN A 343 9.28 30.59 -12.97
N PRO A 344 9.60 29.48 -13.67
CA PRO A 344 10.33 28.39 -13.06
C PRO A 344 11.64 28.88 -12.46
N CYS A 345 11.94 28.42 -11.27
CA CYS A 345 13.20 28.75 -10.62
C CYS A 345 13.86 27.51 -10.02
N SER A 346 15.17 27.59 -9.81
CA SER A 346 15.90 26.49 -9.18
C SER A 346 15.40 26.26 -7.74
N PRO A 347 15.16 25.00 -7.35
CA PRO A 347 14.79 24.67 -5.97
C PRO A 347 15.77 25.20 -4.93
N LEU A 348 17.05 25.21 -5.23
CA LEU A 348 18.12 25.62 -4.31
C LEU A 348 18.67 27.04 -4.57
N GLY A 349 17.93 27.85 -5.28
CA GLY A 349 18.33 29.25 -5.52
C GLY A 349 18.04 30.16 -4.34
N PRO A 350 18.85 31.22 -4.16
CA PRO A 350 18.68 32.14 -3.01
C PRO A 350 17.35 32.88 -2.99
N MET A 351 16.68 33.01 -4.14
CA MET A 351 15.38 33.66 -4.31
C MET A 351 14.24 32.70 -4.54
N CYS A 352 14.52 31.44 -4.78
CA CYS A 352 13.57 30.39 -5.12
C CYS A 352 13.80 29.19 -4.21
N ALA A 353 13.45 29.31 -2.95
CA ALA A 353 13.45 28.16 -2.07
C ALA A 353 12.31 27.20 -2.47
N ALA A 354 12.65 25.95 -2.71
CA ALA A 354 11.71 24.94 -3.18
C ALA A 354 10.79 24.38 -2.09
N GLY A 355 10.89 24.81 -0.88
CA GLY A 355 10.36 24.12 0.28
C GLY A 355 11.42 23.17 0.84
N MET A 356 11.00 22.13 1.49
CA MET A 356 11.92 21.28 2.23
C MET A 356 11.82 19.85 1.70
N PRO A 357 12.73 19.43 0.80
CA PRO A 357 12.89 18.01 0.48
C PRO A 357 13.05 17.23 1.78
N MET A 358 12.44 16.08 1.85
CA MET A 358 12.32 15.30 3.09
C MET A 358 12.82 13.89 2.85
N ASP A 359 13.66 13.43 3.75
CA ASP A 359 14.02 12.02 3.88
C ASP A 359 13.54 11.49 5.22
N SER A 360 12.98 10.28 5.24
CA SER A 360 12.60 9.63 6.47
C SER A 360 13.01 8.17 6.50
N GLU A 361 13.33 7.68 7.68
CA GLU A 361 13.59 6.28 7.97
C GLU A 361 12.62 5.81 9.06
N GLY A 362 11.71 4.91 8.69
CA GLY A 362 10.79 4.25 9.62
C GLY A 362 11.22 2.82 9.91
N LYS A 363 11.11 2.39 11.17
CA LYS A 363 11.34 1.00 11.57
C LYS A 363 10.24 0.53 12.50
N THR A 364 9.58 -0.57 12.13
CA THR A 364 8.53 -1.18 12.94
C THR A 364 8.92 -2.59 13.33
N THR A 365 8.77 -2.93 14.59
CA THR A 365 8.85 -4.33 15.08
C THR A 365 7.58 -4.62 15.86
N GLY A 366 6.89 -5.68 15.53
CA GLY A 366 5.68 -6.05 16.23
C GLY A 366 5.60 -7.53 16.56
N ALA A 367 4.87 -7.83 17.63
CA ALA A 367 4.56 -9.17 18.06
C ALA A 367 3.10 -9.24 18.50
N SER A 368 2.45 -10.36 18.23
CA SER A 368 1.07 -10.64 18.66
C SER A 368 0.92 -12.08 19.11
N LEU A 369 0.03 -12.29 20.07
CA LEU A 369 -0.40 -13.60 20.53
C LEU A 369 -1.88 -13.54 20.80
N LYS A 370 -2.66 -14.46 20.19
CA LYS A 370 -4.11 -14.56 20.36
C LYS A 370 -4.51 -16.01 20.55
N ALA A 371 -5.25 -16.29 21.62
CA ALA A 371 -5.90 -17.57 21.86
C ALA A 371 -7.42 -17.39 21.69
N SER A 372 -8.01 -18.20 20.83
CA SER A 372 -9.46 -18.34 20.65
C SER A 372 -9.90 -19.64 21.33
N ILE A 373 -10.55 -19.53 22.47
CA ILE A 373 -10.88 -20.65 23.35
C ILE A 373 -12.35 -21.00 23.15
N ASP A 374 -12.64 -22.21 22.71
CA ASP A 374 -13.99 -22.73 22.51
C ASP A 374 -14.57 -23.13 23.88
N LEU A 375 -15.38 -22.25 24.52
CA LEU A 375 -16.01 -22.54 25.77
C LEU A 375 -17.21 -23.47 25.59
N SER A 376 -17.90 -23.33 24.47
CA SER A 376 -18.99 -24.18 24.01
C SER A 376 -19.14 -24.08 22.50
N PRO A 377 -20.00 -24.88 21.83
CA PRO A 377 -20.30 -24.70 20.41
C PRO A 377 -20.83 -23.30 20.01
N MET A 378 -21.29 -22.53 20.99
CA MET A 378 -21.90 -21.21 20.82
C MET A 378 -21.09 -20.08 21.44
N ASP A 379 -20.06 -20.39 22.21
CA ASP A 379 -19.30 -19.42 22.98
C ASP A 379 -17.80 -19.52 22.69
N VAL A 380 -17.20 -18.44 22.28
CA VAL A 380 -15.75 -18.30 22.06
C VAL A 380 -15.21 -17.18 22.93
N LEU A 381 -14.16 -17.47 23.68
CA LEU A 381 -13.39 -16.47 24.43
C LEU A 381 -12.06 -16.22 23.71
N ARG A 382 -11.86 -15.00 23.24
CA ARG A 382 -10.56 -14.57 22.68
C ARG A 382 -9.79 -13.78 23.72
N VAL A 383 -8.56 -14.17 23.95
CA VAL A 383 -7.64 -13.46 24.83
C VAL A 383 -6.32 -13.26 24.11
N GLY A 384 -5.68 -12.14 24.31
CA GLY A 384 -4.41 -11.93 23.63
C GLY A 384 -3.67 -10.68 24.05
N SER A 385 -2.49 -10.54 23.44
CA SER A 385 -1.60 -9.42 23.63
C SER A 385 -0.98 -8.99 22.31
N GLU A 386 -0.69 -7.69 22.21
CA GLU A 386 0.04 -7.10 21.09
C GLU A 386 1.14 -6.20 21.63
N TYR A 387 2.26 -6.17 20.94
CA TYR A 387 3.34 -5.23 21.17
C TYR A 387 3.82 -4.68 19.83
N GLN A 388 4.06 -3.36 19.78
CA GLN A 388 4.63 -2.69 18.63
C GLN A 388 5.65 -1.65 19.10
N ARG A 389 6.79 -1.66 18.46
CA ARG A 389 7.84 -0.67 18.59
C ARG A 389 8.05 0.01 17.26
N TYR A 390 7.83 1.33 17.21
CA TYR A 390 8.06 2.16 16.03
C TYR A 390 9.15 3.18 16.30
N ARG A 391 10.01 3.38 15.31
CA ARG A 391 11.10 4.38 15.34
C ARG A 391 11.06 5.14 14.05
N LEU A 392 11.21 6.48 14.14
CA LEU A 392 11.15 7.39 12.99
C LEU A 392 12.24 8.44 13.10
N ASN A 393 13.01 8.57 12.02
CA ASN A 393 13.81 9.76 11.76
C ASN A 393 13.24 10.45 10.52
N ASP A 394 13.08 11.77 10.58
CA ASP A 394 12.62 12.61 9.48
C ASP A 394 13.48 13.88 9.47
N TYR A 395 14.16 14.11 8.36
CA TYR A 395 15.02 15.26 8.20
C TYR A 395 14.82 15.92 6.84
N TRP A 396 15.10 17.19 6.77
CA TRP A 396 14.96 17.99 5.58
C TRP A 396 16.34 18.48 5.12
N ASP A 397 16.66 18.23 3.88
CA ASP A 397 17.88 18.69 3.27
C ASP A 397 17.92 20.21 3.13
N PRO A 398 19.14 20.80 3.07
CA PRO A 398 19.29 22.22 2.85
C PRO A 398 18.58 22.67 1.56
N SER A 399 17.60 23.56 1.70
CA SER A 399 16.79 24.06 0.57
C SER A 399 17.05 25.54 0.24
N GLY A 400 18.17 26.06 0.68
CA GLY A 400 18.61 27.41 0.39
C GLY A 400 18.55 28.38 1.58
N ALA A 401 19.27 29.49 1.45
CA ALA A 401 19.49 30.44 2.55
C ALA A 401 18.20 31.06 3.12
N MET A 402 17.12 31.09 2.37
CA MET A 402 15.85 31.69 2.77
C MET A 402 14.91 30.71 3.48
N MET A 403 15.17 29.41 3.36
CA MET A 403 14.39 28.38 4.04
C MET A 403 15.19 27.78 5.20
N TRP A 404 16.19 26.99 4.89
CA TRP A 404 17.09 26.42 5.88
C TRP A 404 18.45 26.15 5.22
N PRO A 405 19.54 26.74 5.72
CA PRO A 405 20.87 26.61 5.11
C PRO A 405 21.59 25.30 5.47
N GLY A 406 21.12 24.57 6.46
CA GLY A 406 21.64 23.27 6.89
C GLY A 406 20.57 22.20 6.84
N THR A 407 20.91 20.98 7.21
CA THR A 407 19.93 19.90 7.44
C THR A 407 19.08 20.25 8.65
N PHE A 408 17.79 20.03 8.56
CA PHE A 408 16.84 20.24 9.65
C PHE A 408 16.26 18.89 10.09
N ASP A 409 16.51 18.49 11.34
CA ASP A 409 15.92 17.30 11.92
C ASP A 409 14.50 17.62 12.38
N ASN A 410 13.50 17.22 11.57
CA ASN A 410 12.09 17.43 11.86
C ASN A 410 11.61 16.48 12.95
N ILE A 411 12.02 15.20 12.87
CA ILE A 411 11.84 14.20 13.93
C ILE A 411 13.18 13.49 14.12
N ASN A 412 13.76 13.62 15.27
CA ASN A 412 15.02 13.02 15.64
C ASN A 412 14.78 11.90 16.65
N ASP A 413 15.13 10.66 16.28
CA ASP A 413 14.92 9.47 17.13
C ASP A 413 13.49 9.38 17.69
N GLY A 414 12.49 9.66 16.86
CA GLY A 414 11.09 9.55 17.25
C GLY A 414 10.73 8.13 17.65
N GLU A 415 10.09 7.97 18.79
CA GLU A 415 9.73 6.70 19.38
C GLU A 415 8.24 6.59 19.63
N ARG A 416 7.64 5.45 19.28
CA ARG A 416 6.30 5.07 19.72
C ARG A 416 6.28 3.59 20.05
N ASP A 417 6.12 3.29 21.34
CA ASP A 417 5.98 1.92 21.84
C ASP A 417 4.55 1.70 22.31
N ARG A 418 3.93 0.62 21.87
CA ARG A 418 2.56 0.26 22.19
C ARG A 418 2.51 -1.17 22.71
N ALA A 419 1.86 -1.37 23.84
CA ALA A 419 1.57 -2.66 24.40
C ALA A 419 0.09 -2.78 24.73
N ALA A 420 -0.55 -3.86 24.34
CA ALA A 420 -1.96 -4.08 24.56
C ALA A 420 -2.25 -5.48 25.10
N LEU A 421 -3.30 -5.56 25.94
CA LEU A 421 -3.93 -6.80 26.38
C LEU A 421 -5.42 -6.71 26.09
N PHE A 422 -6.02 -7.78 25.64
CA PHE A 422 -7.46 -7.82 25.39
C PHE A 422 -8.09 -9.14 25.80
N SER A 423 -9.39 -9.06 26.08
CA SER A 423 -10.26 -10.22 26.25
C SER A 423 -11.61 -9.91 25.61
N GLU A 424 -12.14 -10.83 24.83
CA GLU A 424 -13.38 -10.71 24.08
C GLU A 424 -14.17 -12.01 24.16
N TRP A 425 -15.40 -11.90 24.57
CA TRP A 425 -16.33 -13.02 24.59
C TRP A 425 -17.38 -12.84 23.50
N GLU A 426 -17.49 -13.83 22.63
CA GLU A 426 -18.50 -13.93 21.58
C GLU A 426 -19.47 -15.06 21.94
N SER A 427 -20.76 -14.79 21.92
CA SER A 427 -21.79 -15.76 22.24
C SER A 427 -22.99 -15.67 21.31
N GLN A 428 -23.34 -16.79 20.69
CA GLN A 428 -24.57 -16.96 19.93
C GLN A 428 -25.73 -17.30 20.89
N VAL A 429 -26.28 -16.27 21.57
CA VAL A 429 -27.32 -16.45 22.59
C VAL A 429 -28.66 -16.91 22.02
N ALA A 430 -28.92 -16.69 20.74
CA ALA A 430 -30.08 -17.19 20.00
C ALA A 430 -29.72 -17.30 18.50
N PRO A 431 -30.51 -18.00 17.66
CA PRO A 431 -30.19 -18.16 16.23
C PRO A 431 -29.88 -16.83 15.49
N ASP A 432 -30.60 -15.77 15.85
CA ASP A 432 -30.45 -14.43 15.20
C ASP A 432 -29.83 -13.40 16.15
N TRP A 433 -29.25 -13.85 17.29
CA TRP A 433 -28.69 -12.93 18.28
C TRP A 433 -27.26 -13.32 18.65
N LEU A 434 -26.30 -12.56 18.11
CA LEU A 434 -24.88 -12.64 18.48
C LEU A 434 -24.55 -11.53 19.47
N THR A 435 -23.90 -11.88 20.56
CA THR A 435 -23.39 -10.94 21.57
C THR A 435 -21.87 -10.93 21.52
N LEU A 436 -21.29 -9.75 21.49
CA LEU A 436 -19.85 -9.54 21.55
C LEU A 436 -19.54 -8.58 22.70
N LEU A 437 -18.80 -9.04 23.70
CA LEU A 437 -18.35 -8.25 24.83
C LEU A 437 -16.83 -8.29 24.91
N GLY A 438 -16.21 -7.13 24.86
CA GLY A 438 -14.77 -7.04 24.87
C GLY A 438 -14.22 -5.94 25.77
N VAL A 439 -13.03 -6.16 26.30
CA VAL A 439 -12.23 -5.18 27.01
C VAL A 439 -10.81 -5.22 26.46
N ARG A 440 -10.25 -4.04 26.22
CA ARG A 440 -8.86 -3.86 25.81
C ARG A 440 -8.21 -2.80 26.68
N TYR A 441 -7.05 -3.11 27.18
CA TYR A 441 -6.16 -2.17 27.81
C TYR A 441 -4.96 -1.93 26.90
N GLU A 442 -4.65 -0.68 26.65
CA GLU A 442 -3.54 -0.30 25.78
C GLU A 442 -2.71 0.78 26.47
N ASN A 443 -1.39 0.60 26.44
CA ASN A 443 -0.42 1.58 26.89
C ASN A 443 0.42 2.03 25.70
N VAL A 444 0.43 3.32 25.44
CA VAL A 444 1.24 3.94 24.39
C VAL A 444 2.23 4.89 25.06
N ARG A 445 3.49 4.76 24.71
CA ARG A 445 4.56 5.68 25.09
C ARG A 445 5.13 6.29 23.82
N MET A 446 5.30 7.60 23.85
CA MET A 446 5.89 8.35 22.75
C MET A 446 6.98 9.23 23.33
N ASP A 447 8.09 9.32 22.58
CA ASP A 447 9.25 10.12 22.93
C ASP A 447 9.97 10.57 21.66
N THR A 448 10.88 11.50 21.78
CA THR A 448 11.75 11.95 20.69
C THR A 448 13.09 12.36 21.27
N GLY A 449 14.14 12.32 20.48
CA GLY A 449 15.44 12.88 20.81
C GLY A 449 15.42 14.42 20.84
N GLU A 450 16.59 15.02 20.79
CA GLU A 450 16.71 16.47 20.76
C GLU A 450 15.94 17.08 19.59
N VAL A 451 15.14 18.11 19.87
CA VAL A 451 14.37 18.85 18.86
C VAL A 451 15.10 20.10 18.41
N GLN A 452 14.93 20.45 17.15
CA GLN A 452 15.42 21.68 16.55
C GLN A 452 14.30 22.72 16.45
N GLY A 453 14.57 23.95 16.79
CA GLY A 453 13.66 25.08 16.57
C GLY A 453 13.79 25.62 15.14
N TYR A 454 12.69 26.01 14.53
CA TYR A 454 12.69 26.75 13.28
C TYR A 454 13.40 28.09 13.45
N GLY A 455 14.49 28.27 12.75
CA GLY A 455 15.32 29.44 12.53
C GLY A 455 15.19 30.69 13.41
N ASN A 456 16.29 31.40 13.56
CA ASN A 456 16.46 32.59 14.41
C ASN A 456 15.51 33.77 14.13
N MET A 457 14.72 33.74 13.04
CA MET A 457 13.80 34.84 12.71
C MET A 457 12.39 34.68 13.32
N MET A 458 12.10 33.54 13.94
CA MET A 458 10.79 33.24 14.55
C MET A 458 10.79 33.31 16.08
N GLY A 459 11.78 33.97 16.69
CA GLY A 459 11.78 34.44 18.11
C GLY A 459 11.79 33.34 19.17
N ASN A 460 10.67 32.73 19.47
CA ASN A 460 10.52 31.87 20.66
C ASN A 460 10.77 30.36 20.41
N GLN A 461 10.82 29.93 19.17
CA GLN A 461 10.91 28.50 18.86
C GLN A 461 12.24 27.86 19.30
N ASN A 462 13.35 28.63 19.26
CA ASN A 462 14.62 28.14 19.79
C ASN A 462 14.64 28.04 21.33
N ALA A 463 13.89 28.89 22.02
CA ALA A 463 13.77 28.82 23.49
C ALA A 463 12.90 27.61 23.91
N GLU A 464 11.85 27.30 23.15
CA GLU A 464 11.01 26.13 23.40
C GLU A 464 11.77 24.83 23.12
N ALA A 465 12.52 24.75 22.02
CA ALA A 465 13.39 23.62 21.74
C ALA A 465 14.45 23.42 22.83
N ALA A 466 15.11 24.50 23.26
CA ALA A 466 16.09 24.43 24.34
C ALA A 466 15.46 23.99 25.66
N ALA A 467 14.23 24.41 25.95
CA ALA A 467 13.51 23.99 27.17
C ALA A 467 13.07 22.52 27.10
N PHE A 468 12.75 22.00 25.89
CA PHE A 468 12.43 20.60 25.72
C PHE A 468 13.68 19.72 25.87
N ASN A 469 14.81 20.15 25.32
CA ASN A 469 16.07 19.41 25.32
C ASN A 469 16.82 19.44 26.66
N ALA A 470 16.38 20.28 27.61
CA ALA A 470 16.98 20.42 28.94
C ALA A 470 16.46 19.38 29.95
#